data_ff4d7115fe5e24f72f70e794755baaa3
#
_entry.id   ff4d7115fe5e24f72f70e794755baaa3
#
_cell.length_a   1.000
_cell.length_b   1.000
_cell.length_c   1.000
_cell.angle_alpha   90.00
_cell.angle_beta   90.00
_cell.angle_gamma   90.00
#
_symmetry.space_group_name_H-M   'P 1'
#
loop_
_entity.id
_entity.type
_entity.pdbx_description
1 polymer ?
#
loop_
_entity_poly.entity_id
_entity_poly.type
_entity_poly.pdbx_seq_one_letter_code
_entity_poly.pdbx_strand_id
1 'polypeptide(L)' 'MSTTTNYGVDGMTCGHCVASVTEEIGLIDGAENVTVELVKGGTSQVTVTSASELDRTLVAAAVEEAGYRLVAA' A
#
# COMPACT_ATOMS: atom_id res chain seq x y z
N MET A 1 -1.71 -0.19 20.65
CA MET A 1 -2.84 -0.66 19.85
C MET A 1 -2.53 -0.48 18.36
N SER A 2 -3.02 -1.39 17.53
CA SER A 2 -2.77 -1.31 16.10
C SER A 2 -3.69 -0.30 15.43
N THR A 3 -3.16 0.36 14.40
CA THR A 3 -3.91 1.28 13.56
C THR A 3 -4.05 0.64 12.18
N THR A 4 -5.25 0.64 11.64
CA THR A 4 -5.52 0.13 10.30
C THR A 4 -5.91 1.29 9.39
N THR A 5 -5.21 1.43 8.27
CA THR A 5 -5.44 2.51 7.31
C THR A 5 -5.61 1.94 5.91
N ASN A 6 -6.55 2.48 5.17
CA ASN A 6 -6.80 2.08 3.78
C ASN A 6 -6.25 3.12 2.82
N TYR A 7 -5.66 2.65 1.74
CA TYR A 7 -5.11 3.50 0.68
C TYR A 7 -5.61 3.02 -0.67
N GLY A 8 -5.74 3.92 -1.62
CA GLY A 8 -6.02 3.58 -2.99
C GLY A 8 -4.73 3.62 -3.80
N VAL A 9 -4.52 2.63 -4.65
CA VAL A 9 -3.34 2.55 -5.52
C VAL A 9 -3.78 2.24 -6.94
N ASP A 10 -3.39 3.10 -7.87
CA ASP A 10 -3.67 2.91 -9.29
C ASP A 10 -2.52 2.24 -10.00
N GLY A 11 -2.82 1.53 -11.07
CA GLY A 11 -1.84 0.96 -11.97
C GLY A 11 -1.53 -0.51 -11.77
N MET A 12 -2.05 -1.12 -10.70
CA MET A 12 -1.84 -2.55 -10.46
C MET A 12 -2.72 -3.39 -11.38
N THR A 13 -2.14 -4.38 -12.03
CA THR A 13 -2.85 -5.22 -12.99
C THR A 13 -2.68 -6.72 -12.75
N CYS A 14 -1.79 -7.13 -11.87
CA CYS A 14 -1.52 -8.56 -11.67
C CYS A 14 -0.94 -8.83 -10.27
N GLY A 15 -0.75 -10.11 -9.96
CA GLY A 15 -0.21 -10.54 -8.67
C GLY A 15 1.20 -10.04 -8.39
N HIS A 16 2.03 -9.85 -9.41
CA HIS A 16 3.37 -9.29 -9.23
C HIS A 16 3.31 -7.85 -8.73
N CYS A 17 2.33 -7.10 -9.19
CA CYS A 17 2.10 -5.73 -8.74
C CYS A 17 1.74 -5.71 -7.26
N VAL A 18 0.86 -6.61 -6.85
CA VAL A 18 0.46 -6.76 -5.44
C VAL A 18 1.67 -7.08 -4.58
N ALA A 19 2.50 -8.02 -5.01
CA ALA A 19 3.70 -8.42 -4.28
C ALA A 19 4.68 -7.26 -4.13
N SER A 20 4.90 -6.49 -5.19
CA SER A 20 5.82 -5.35 -5.16
C SER A 20 5.36 -4.27 -4.19
N VAL A 21 4.08 -3.90 -4.24
CA VAL A 21 3.51 -2.89 -3.34
C VAL A 21 3.56 -3.37 -1.89
N THR A 22 3.18 -4.63 -1.65
CA THR A 22 3.20 -5.22 -0.31
C THR A 22 4.61 -5.20 0.27
N GLU A 23 5.59 -5.56 -0.53
CA GLU A 23 6.99 -5.59 -0.10
C GLU A 23 7.50 -4.19 0.24
N GLU A 24 7.26 -3.21 -0.64
CA GLU A 24 7.75 -1.85 -0.42
C GLU A 24 7.10 -1.20 0.80
N ILE A 25 5.79 -1.34 0.96
CA ILE A 25 5.10 -0.79 2.13
C ILE A 25 5.57 -1.52 3.40
N GLY A 26 5.80 -2.82 3.31
CA GLY A 26 6.30 -3.62 4.44
C GLY A 26 7.66 -3.19 4.95
N LEU A 27 8.45 -2.47 4.15
CA LEU A 27 9.75 -1.94 4.56
C LEU A 27 9.62 -0.68 5.42
N ILE A 28 8.46 -0.07 5.47
CA ILE A 28 8.23 1.12 6.29
C ILE A 28 8.28 0.72 7.76
N ASP A 29 9.06 1.47 8.55
CA ASP A 29 9.16 1.24 9.97
C ASP A 29 7.80 1.40 10.64
N GLY A 30 7.38 0.39 11.38
CA GLY A 30 6.08 0.37 12.04
C GLY A 30 4.98 -0.35 11.27
N ALA A 31 5.18 -0.64 9.98
CA ALA A 31 4.20 -1.42 9.22
C ALA A 31 4.25 -2.88 9.67
N GLU A 32 3.11 -3.41 10.12
CA GLU A 32 3.02 -4.76 10.66
C GLU A 32 2.42 -5.75 9.66
N ASN A 33 1.41 -5.31 8.93
CA ASN A 33 0.73 -6.18 7.98
C ASN A 33 0.18 -5.35 6.82
N VAL A 34 0.29 -5.90 5.62
CA VAL A 34 -0.21 -5.24 4.40
C VAL A 34 -1.07 -6.22 3.65
N THR A 35 -2.30 -5.82 3.33
CA THR A 35 -3.23 -6.62 2.56
C THR A 35 -3.68 -5.80 1.35
N VAL A 36 -3.74 -6.43 0.19
CA VAL A 36 -4.13 -5.76 -1.05
C VAL A 36 -5.31 -6.47 -1.68
N GLU A 37 -6.34 -5.70 -2.00
CA GLU A 37 -7.45 -6.17 -2.82
C GLU A 37 -7.25 -5.61 -4.22
N LEU A 38 -6.82 -6.45 -5.13
CA LEU A 38 -6.50 -6.05 -6.50
C LEU A 38 -7.77 -5.73 -7.29
N VAL A 39 -7.80 -4.53 -7.87
CA VAL A 39 -8.83 -4.15 -8.83
C VAL A 39 -8.10 -3.87 -10.15
N LYS A 40 -8.14 -4.84 -11.04
CA LYS A 40 -7.42 -4.77 -12.30
C LYS A 40 -7.95 -3.64 -13.17
N GLY A 41 -7.07 -2.74 -13.53
CA GLY A 41 -7.42 -1.59 -14.36
C GLY A 41 -8.13 -0.45 -13.60
N GLY A 42 -8.30 -0.60 -12.29
CA GLY A 42 -8.93 0.43 -11.45
C GLY A 42 -8.08 0.76 -10.24
N THR A 43 -8.71 1.32 -9.22
CA THR A 43 -8.04 1.65 -7.97
C THR A 43 -8.10 0.45 -7.03
N SER A 44 -6.94 -0.13 -6.75
CA SER A 44 -6.84 -1.25 -5.81
C SER A 44 -6.83 -0.73 -4.38
N GLN A 45 -7.37 -1.52 -3.45
CA GLN A 45 -7.41 -1.14 -2.04
C GLN A 45 -6.26 -1.80 -1.29
N VAL A 46 -5.46 -0.98 -0.63
CA VAL A 46 -4.36 -1.44 0.20
C VAL A 46 -4.68 -1.13 1.64
N THR A 47 -4.70 -2.17 2.47
CA THR A 47 -4.96 -2.03 3.91
C THR A 47 -3.67 -2.29 4.65
N VAL A 48 -3.24 -1.31 5.43
CA VAL A 48 -2.00 -1.41 6.21
C VAL A 48 -2.33 -1.36 7.70
N THR A 49 -1.87 -2.37 8.42
CA THR A 49 -1.94 -2.40 9.88
C THR A 49 -0.57 -2.01 10.41
N SER A 50 -0.53 -1.07 11.33
CA SER A 50 0.72 -0.56 11.88
C SER A 50 0.58 -0.31 13.38
N ALA A 51 1.72 -0.22 14.06
CA ALA A 51 1.73 0.05 15.51
C ALA A 51 1.17 1.44 15.82
N SER A 52 1.42 2.38 14.92
CA SER A 52 0.85 3.73 15.00
C SER A 52 0.58 4.20 13.58
N GLU A 53 -0.14 5.32 13.43
CA GLU A 53 -0.47 5.85 12.12
C GLU A 53 0.80 6.17 11.33
N LEU A 54 0.88 5.65 10.12
CA LEU A 54 2.02 5.90 9.23
C LEU A 54 1.85 7.25 8.52
N ASP A 55 2.98 7.90 8.25
CA ASP A 55 3.00 9.11 7.45
C ASP A 55 2.61 8.76 6.01
N ARG A 56 1.57 9.41 5.51
CA ARG A 56 1.09 9.19 4.14
C ARG A 56 2.19 9.40 3.10
N THR A 57 3.10 10.33 3.35
CA THR A 57 4.22 10.60 2.46
C THR A 57 5.13 9.38 2.32
N LEU A 58 5.35 8.65 3.41
CA LEU A 58 6.16 7.42 3.38
C LEU A 58 5.46 6.32 2.58
N VAL A 59 4.15 6.20 2.74
CA VAL A 59 3.37 5.21 1.99
C VAL A 59 3.36 5.55 0.50
N ALA A 60 3.18 6.83 0.17
CA ALA A 60 3.22 7.29 -1.21
C ALA A 60 4.58 7.01 -1.86
N ALA A 61 5.66 7.27 -1.12
CA ALA A 61 7.02 7.00 -1.63
C ALA A 61 7.23 5.51 -1.87
N ALA A 62 6.75 4.65 -0.98
CA ALA A 62 6.85 3.21 -1.14
C ALA A 62 6.08 2.72 -2.37
N VAL A 63 4.88 3.22 -2.57
CA VAL A 63 4.05 2.86 -3.73
C VAL A 63 4.72 3.32 -5.03
N GLU A 64 5.28 4.52 -5.05
CA GLU A 64 5.98 5.05 -6.22
C GLU A 64 7.25 4.26 -6.51
N GLU A 65 7.95 3.84 -5.46
CA GLU A 65 9.14 3.01 -5.61
C GLU A 65 8.80 1.65 -6.25
N ALA A 66 7.63 1.13 -5.97
CA ALA A 66 7.13 -0.09 -6.60
C ALA A 66 6.67 0.14 -8.05
N GLY A 67 6.59 1.40 -8.50
CA GLY A 67 6.19 1.74 -9.86
C GLY A 67 4.72 2.07 -10.03
N TYR A 68 4.01 2.36 -8.95
CA TYR A 68 2.57 2.63 -8.98
C TYR A 68 2.29 4.01 -8.38
N ARG A 69 1.02 4.31 -8.21
CA ARG A 69 0.61 5.65 -7.77
C ARG A 69 -0.40 5.57 -6.64
N LEU A 70 -0.10 6.24 -5.55
CA LEU A 70 -1.03 6.39 -4.44
C LEU A 70 -2.07 7.44 -4.81
N VAL A 71 -3.34 7.09 -4.66
CA VAL A 71 -4.46 8.00 -4.88
C VAL A 71 -5.33 8.04 -3.64
N ALA A 72 -6.27 8.98 -3.58
CA ALA A 72 -7.18 9.07 -2.46
C ALA A 72 -8.02 7.81 -2.36
N ALA A 73 -8.10 7.26 -1.16
CA ALA A 73 -8.90 6.07 -0.90
C ALA A 73 -10.38 6.41 -0.78
#